data_26b97d253217cb8cbb815200ba0f8ff3
#
_entry.id   26b97d253217cb8cbb815200ba0f8ff3
#
_cell.length_a   1.000
_cell.length_b   1.000
_cell.length_c   1.000
_cell.angle_alpha   90.00
_cell.angle_beta   90.00
_cell.angle_gamma   90.00
#
_symmetry.space_group_name_H-M   'P 1'
#
loop_
_entity.id
_entity.type
_entity.pdbx_description
1 polymer ?
#
loop_
_entity_poly.entity_id
_entity_poly.type
_entity_poly.pdbx_seq_one_letter_code
_entity_poly.pdbx_strand_id
1 'polypeptide(L)'
;MSEFKLEISSLETRTVEDFFEDLKKIKAEIQELYKENQIPWVLGYSGGKDSTATVQLVWSAIAELPKHQRHKTVHVITTDTLVENPIVSAWVTRSLELMDEAAEQQGLPFQPHLLKPSVKNTFWVCLMGKGYPAPRNKFRWCTSRLKVDPSNRFIRDVVRENGEAIVVLGTRKTESISRAIIMEKRDKKRVQERLCPHPNLPNSLLYTPIEEWRTDEVWTYLMQSENPWGYSNKQLYKMYRGATADTECPLVIDSSTPSCGSSRFGCWVCTLVN
;
A
#
# COMPACT_ATOMS: atom_id res chain seq x y z
N MET A 1 -30.73 -2.51 28.11
CA MET A 1 -29.64 -1.55 28.06
C MET A 1 -28.44 -2.21 28.72
N SER A 2 -27.61 -2.91 27.97
CA SER A 2 -26.37 -3.53 28.46
C SER A 2 -25.22 -2.62 28.06
N GLU A 3 -24.53 -2.09 29.07
CA GLU A 3 -23.35 -1.24 28.93
C GLU A 3 -22.24 -2.03 28.21
N PHE A 4 -21.88 -1.59 27.05
CA PHE A 4 -20.65 -1.96 26.36
C PHE A 4 -19.51 -1.20 27.04
N LYS A 5 -18.93 -1.77 28.10
CA LYS A 5 -17.64 -1.34 28.63
C LYS A 5 -16.59 -1.69 27.59
N LEU A 6 -16.13 -0.69 26.84
CA LEU A 6 -14.83 -0.74 26.16
C LEU A 6 -13.77 -0.81 27.27
N GLU A 7 -13.22 -1.97 27.51
CA GLU A 7 -11.93 -2.11 28.19
C GLU A 7 -10.89 -1.45 27.29
N ILE A 8 -10.55 -0.20 27.60
CA ILE A 8 -9.32 0.41 27.15
C ILE A 8 -8.22 -0.30 27.95
N SER A 9 -7.77 -1.47 27.44
CA SER A 9 -6.55 -2.06 27.92
C SER A 9 -5.45 -1.02 27.72
N SER A 10 -4.73 -0.70 28.78
CA SER A 10 -3.52 0.11 28.80
C SER A 10 -2.67 -0.28 27.59
N LEU A 11 -2.57 0.60 26.61
CA LEU A 11 -1.61 0.48 25.49
C LEU A 11 -0.23 0.61 26.12
N GLU A 12 0.34 -0.53 26.55
CA GLU A 12 1.75 -0.63 26.81
C GLU A 12 2.43 -0.18 25.52
N THR A 13 3.17 0.90 25.60
CA THR A 13 3.92 1.43 24.47
C THR A 13 5.00 0.40 24.15
N ARG A 14 4.78 -0.36 23.09
CA ARG A 14 5.72 -1.34 22.55
C ARG A 14 7.09 -0.67 22.43
N THR A 15 8.13 -1.29 22.99
CA THR A 15 9.48 -0.75 22.92
C THR A 15 10.03 -0.82 21.48
N VAL A 16 11.09 -0.07 21.21
CA VAL A 16 11.75 -0.11 19.90
C VAL A 16 12.39 -1.48 19.67
N GLU A 17 12.92 -2.10 20.73
CA GLU A 17 13.50 -3.45 20.71
C GLU A 17 12.45 -4.50 20.34
N ASP A 18 11.28 -4.48 20.98
CA ASP A 18 10.16 -5.39 20.69
C ASP A 18 9.69 -5.23 19.24
N PHE A 19 9.65 -4.00 18.74
CA PHE A 19 9.30 -3.74 17.34
C PHE A 19 10.28 -4.39 16.37
N PHE A 20 11.60 -4.31 16.63
CA PHE A 20 12.61 -4.96 15.77
C PHE A 20 12.61 -6.49 15.87
N GLU A 21 12.26 -7.05 17.01
CA GLU A 21 12.04 -8.50 17.13
C GLU A 21 10.85 -8.97 16.30
N ASP A 22 9.75 -8.23 16.35
CA ASP A 22 8.58 -8.55 15.53
C ASP A 22 8.83 -8.32 14.03
N LEU A 23 9.66 -7.34 13.69
CA LEU A 23 10.11 -7.14 12.31
C LEU A 23 10.83 -8.40 11.77
N LYS A 24 11.68 -9.04 12.58
CA LYS A 24 12.33 -10.31 12.20
C LYS A 24 11.30 -11.43 11.99
N LYS A 25 10.28 -11.51 12.85
CA LYS A 25 9.19 -12.50 12.70
C LYS A 25 8.40 -12.27 11.41
N ILE A 26 8.06 -11.01 11.10
CA ILE A 26 7.33 -10.66 9.87
C ILE A 26 8.18 -10.98 8.63
N LYS A 27 9.49 -10.71 8.65
CA LYS A 27 10.39 -11.10 7.56
C LYS A 27 10.43 -12.60 7.35
N ALA A 28 10.55 -13.37 8.42
CA ALA A 28 10.52 -14.84 8.35
C ALA A 28 9.19 -15.34 7.79
N GLU A 29 8.07 -14.75 8.22
CA GLU A 29 6.73 -15.01 7.70
C GLU A 29 6.62 -14.74 6.19
N ILE A 30 7.14 -13.59 5.73
CA ILE A 30 7.18 -13.25 4.30
C ILE A 30 7.98 -14.29 3.52
N GLN A 31 9.14 -14.71 4.05
CA GLN A 31 10.00 -15.70 3.41
C GLN A 31 9.34 -17.08 3.33
N GLU A 32 8.64 -17.51 4.37
CA GLU A 32 7.89 -18.76 4.38
C GLU A 32 6.76 -18.74 3.35
N LEU A 33 5.91 -17.70 3.39
CA LEU A 33 4.80 -17.53 2.46
C LEU A 33 5.28 -17.43 1.00
N TYR A 34 6.42 -16.77 0.79
CA TYR A 34 7.03 -16.66 -0.53
C TYR A 34 7.49 -18.03 -1.06
N LYS A 35 8.04 -18.91 -0.23
CA LYS A 35 8.53 -20.23 -0.62
C LYS A 35 7.44 -21.30 -0.75
N GLU A 36 6.31 -21.12 -0.06
CA GLU A 36 5.25 -22.14 0.09
C GLU A 36 4.62 -22.56 -1.24
N ASN A 37 4.54 -21.67 -2.21
CA ASN A 37 3.87 -21.91 -3.48
C ASN A 37 4.55 -21.16 -4.64
N GLN A 38 3.97 -21.27 -5.85
CA GLN A 38 4.42 -20.57 -7.06
C GLN A 38 3.52 -19.38 -7.44
N ILE A 39 2.56 -19.02 -6.60
CA ILE A 39 1.59 -17.97 -6.88
C ILE A 39 2.32 -16.62 -6.95
N PRO A 40 2.22 -15.84 -8.04
CA PRO A 40 2.86 -14.54 -8.16
C PRO A 40 2.30 -13.54 -7.15
N TRP A 41 3.15 -12.63 -6.72
CA TRP A 41 2.77 -11.57 -5.80
C TRP A 41 2.51 -10.27 -6.56
N VAL A 42 1.49 -9.52 -6.12
CA VAL A 42 1.16 -8.20 -6.66
C VAL A 42 1.13 -7.19 -5.51
N LEU A 43 2.18 -6.39 -5.39
CA LEU A 43 2.35 -5.38 -4.36
C LEU A 43 1.75 -4.04 -4.81
N GLY A 44 0.84 -3.49 -4.03
CA GLY A 44 0.32 -2.13 -4.25
C GLY A 44 1.30 -1.06 -3.76
N TYR A 45 1.78 -0.22 -4.67
CA TYR A 45 2.66 0.90 -4.35
C TYR A 45 2.04 2.24 -4.74
N SER A 46 1.88 3.13 -3.79
CA SER A 46 1.32 4.48 -4.00
C SER A 46 2.34 5.61 -3.83
N GLY A 47 3.59 5.29 -3.52
CA GLY A 47 4.62 6.25 -3.16
C GLY A 47 4.45 6.86 -1.76
N GLY A 48 3.41 6.47 -1.01
CA GLY A 48 3.19 6.89 0.37
C GLY A 48 3.97 6.04 1.37
N LYS A 49 4.09 6.52 2.62
CA LYS A 49 4.89 5.88 3.67
C LYS A 49 4.57 4.41 3.92
N ASP A 50 3.27 4.05 3.96
CA ASP A 50 2.83 2.70 4.29
C ASP A 50 3.15 1.70 3.15
N SER A 51 2.85 2.08 1.92
CA SER A 51 3.19 1.26 0.74
C SER A 51 4.70 1.16 0.52
N THR A 52 5.45 2.23 0.81
CA THR A 52 6.92 2.22 0.74
C THR A 52 7.50 1.26 1.78
N ALA A 53 7.04 1.33 3.03
CA ALA A 53 7.46 0.41 4.09
C ALA A 53 7.17 -1.05 3.73
N THR A 54 5.97 -1.32 3.18
CA THR A 54 5.57 -2.67 2.75
C THR A 54 6.48 -3.21 1.64
N VAL A 55 6.72 -2.42 0.58
CA VAL A 55 7.60 -2.86 -0.51
C VAL A 55 9.03 -3.05 -0.03
N GLN A 56 9.60 -2.15 0.80
CA GLN A 56 10.92 -2.33 1.38
C GLN A 56 11.02 -3.58 2.26
N LEU A 57 10.00 -3.86 3.05
CA LEU A 57 9.95 -5.03 3.92
C LEU A 57 9.96 -6.32 3.11
N VAL A 58 9.09 -6.43 2.10
CA VAL A 58 9.02 -7.59 1.20
C VAL A 58 10.33 -7.73 0.40
N TRP A 59 10.86 -6.60 -0.11
CA TRP A 59 12.13 -6.58 -0.83
C TRP A 59 13.27 -7.14 0.00
N SER A 60 13.46 -6.60 1.21
CA SER A 60 14.53 -7.06 2.09
C SER A 60 14.37 -8.51 2.51
N ALA A 61 13.14 -8.98 2.77
CA ALA A 61 12.89 -10.37 3.11
C ALA A 61 13.26 -11.34 1.95
N ILE A 62 12.92 -10.98 0.70
CA ILE A 62 13.27 -11.80 -0.47
C ILE A 62 14.76 -11.69 -0.81
N ALA A 63 15.38 -10.51 -0.61
CA ALA A 63 16.81 -10.33 -0.84
C ALA A 63 17.69 -11.16 0.10
N GLU A 64 17.21 -11.47 1.29
CA GLU A 64 17.89 -12.35 2.26
C GLU A 64 17.81 -13.84 1.87
N LEU A 65 16.90 -14.23 0.97
CA LEU A 65 16.80 -15.62 0.49
C LEU A 65 17.98 -15.98 -0.43
N PRO A 66 18.41 -17.26 -0.47
CA PRO A 66 19.33 -17.74 -1.47
C PRO A 66 18.80 -17.54 -2.90
N LYS A 67 19.67 -17.26 -3.86
CA LYS A 67 19.26 -16.97 -5.26
C LYS A 67 18.32 -18.03 -5.86
N HIS A 68 18.58 -19.32 -5.61
CA HIS A 68 17.76 -20.42 -6.13
C HIS A 68 16.33 -20.46 -5.53
N GLN A 69 16.06 -19.75 -4.46
CA GLN A 69 14.74 -19.64 -3.85
C GLN A 69 13.96 -18.40 -4.31
N ARG A 70 14.58 -17.48 -5.05
CA ARG A 70 13.96 -16.25 -5.59
C ARG A 70 13.30 -16.51 -6.95
N HIS A 71 12.33 -17.42 -6.99
CA HIS A 71 11.86 -18.01 -8.25
C HIS A 71 10.55 -17.45 -8.79
N LYS A 72 9.72 -16.83 -7.96
CA LYS A 72 8.44 -16.32 -8.44
C LYS A 72 8.43 -14.80 -8.60
N THR A 73 7.72 -14.34 -9.61
CA THR A 73 7.61 -12.92 -9.93
C THR A 73 6.87 -12.14 -8.83
N VAL A 74 7.40 -10.97 -8.52
CA VAL A 74 6.81 -9.99 -7.60
C VAL A 74 6.53 -8.72 -8.38
N HIS A 75 5.28 -8.54 -8.78
CA HIS A 75 4.84 -7.33 -9.46
C HIS A 75 4.66 -6.20 -8.46
N VAL A 76 5.23 -5.02 -8.73
CA VAL A 76 4.96 -3.80 -7.96
C VAL A 76 4.12 -2.88 -8.82
N ILE A 77 2.84 -2.69 -8.47
CA ILE A 77 1.92 -1.92 -9.28
C ILE A 77 1.61 -0.57 -8.65
N THR A 78 1.62 0.46 -9.46
CA THR A 78 1.09 1.79 -9.14
C THR A 78 0.17 2.27 -10.24
N THR A 79 -0.75 3.17 -9.92
CA THR A 79 -1.67 3.73 -10.91
C THR A 79 -1.45 5.22 -11.04
N ASP A 80 -1.05 5.65 -12.24
CA ASP A 80 -1.08 7.06 -12.64
C ASP A 80 -2.51 7.43 -13.03
N THR A 81 -3.14 8.27 -12.24
CA THR A 81 -4.52 8.74 -12.52
C THR A 81 -4.60 9.74 -13.66
N LEU A 82 -3.45 10.22 -14.19
CA LEU A 82 -3.30 11.30 -15.17
C LEU A 82 -3.75 12.68 -14.66
N VAL A 83 -4.09 12.75 -13.38
CA VAL A 83 -4.47 13.99 -12.65
C VAL A 83 -3.87 14.00 -11.23
N GLU A 84 -2.83 13.21 -10.98
CA GLU A 84 -2.08 13.23 -9.71
C GLU A 84 -1.35 14.57 -9.53
N ASN A 85 -1.03 14.88 -8.27
CA ASN A 85 -0.10 15.97 -7.99
C ASN A 85 1.23 15.73 -8.73
N PRO A 86 1.74 16.69 -9.51
CA PRO A 86 2.95 16.49 -10.32
C PRO A 86 4.18 16.03 -9.52
N ILE A 87 4.34 16.52 -8.28
CA ILE A 87 5.46 16.13 -7.41
C ILE A 87 5.34 14.65 -7.04
N VAL A 88 4.14 14.19 -6.69
CA VAL A 88 3.89 12.79 -6.36
C VAL A 88 4.05 11.91 -7.59
N SER A 89 3.54 12.34 -8.74
CA SER A 89 3.70 11.60 -10.00
C SER A 89 5.17 11.41 -10.35
N ALA A 90 5.97 12.48 -10.30
CA ALA A 90 7.41 12.43 -10.55
C ALA A 90 8.13 11.52 -9.54
N TRP A 91 7.79 11.66 -8.25
CA TRP A 91 8.33 10.82 -7.17
C TRP A 91 8.07 9.33 -7.45
N VAL A 92 6.84 8.96 -7.76
CA VAL A 92 6.44 7.58 -8.00
C VAL A 92 7.10 7.02 -9.26
N THR A 93 7.09 7.78 -10.37
CA THR A 93 7.71 7.36 -11.63
C THR A 93 9.19 7.08 -11.42
N ARG A 94 9.91 8.02 -10.80
CA ARG A 94 11.35 7.83 -10.53
C ARG A 94 11.61 6.66 -9.58
N SER A 95 10.74 6.43 -8.61
CA SER A 95 10.85 5.29 -7.71
C SER A 95 10.72 3.95 -8.45
N LEU A 96 9.80 3.85 -9.42
CA LEU A 96 9.64 2.62 -10.21
C LEU A 96 10.86 2.36 -11.12
N GLU A 97 11.41 3.40 -11.75
CA GLU A 97 12.64 3.29 -12.54
C GLU A 97 13.80 2.75 -11.69
N LEU A 98 13.99 3.33 -10.51
CA LEU A 98 15.03 2.87 -9.57
C LEU A 98 14.78 1.46 -9.05
N MET A 99 13.52 1.07 -8.84
CA MET A 99 13.17 -0.31 -8.46
C MET A 99 13.56 -1.29 -9.56
N ASP A 100 13.30 -0.97 -10.82
CA ASP A 100 13.65 -1.82 -11.96
C ASP A 100 15.16 -2.00 -12.08
N GLU A 101 15.92 -0.90 -12.05
CA GLU A 101 17.37 -0.90 -12.05
C GLU A 101 17.94 -1.72 -10.87
N ALA A 102 17.42 -1.51 -9.66
CA ALA A 102 17.90 -2.21 -8.46
C ALA A 102 17.53 -3.69 -8.46
N ALA A 103 16.36 -4.07 -8.98
CA ALA A 103 15.95 -5.46 -9.09
C ALA A 103 16.89 -6.23 -10.01
N GLU A 104 17.25 -5.67 -11.16
CA GLU A 104 18.20 -6.25 -12.09
C GLU A 104 19.59 -6.39 -11.45
N GLN A 105 20.12 -5.32 -10.85
CA GLN A 105 21.44 -5.31 -10.21
C GLN A 105 21.55 -6.32 -9.06
N GLN A 106 20.48 -6.48 -8.26
CA GLN A 106 20.45 -7.39 -7.11
C GLN A 106 20.01 -8.82 -7.49
N GLY A 107 19.62 -9.06 -8.74
CA GLY A 107 19.11 -10.36 -9.19
C GLY A 107 17.84 -10.75 -8.43
N LEU A 108 16.90 -9.80 -8.28
CA LEU A 108 15.63 -9.98 -7.58
C LEU A 108 14.46 -10.01 -8.57
N PRO A 109 13.41 -10.79 -8.29
CA PRO A 109 12.30 -11.01 -9.21
C PRO A 109 11.23 -9.90 -9.16
N PHE A 110 11.60 -8.68 -8.84
CA PHE A 110 10.67 -7.54 -8.78
C PHE A 110 10.46 -6.93 -10.16
N GLN A 111 9.20 -6.69 -10.50
CA GLN A 111 8.79 -6.07 -11.76
C GLN A 111 7.85 -4.89 -11.47
N PRO A 112 8.33 -3.65 -11.56
CA PRO A 112 7.52 -2.46 -11.38
C PRO A 112 6.65 -2.17 -12.60
N HIS A 113 5.39 -1.75 -12.38
CA HIS A 113 4.42 -1.42 -13.41
C HIS A 113 3.70 -0.11 -13.12
N LEU A 114 3.71 0.81 -14.08
CA LEU A 114 2.92 2.04 -14.07
C LEU A 114 1.61 1.82 -14.84
N LEU A 115 0.52 1.61 -14.12
CA LEU A 115 -0.79 1.39 -14.68
C LEU A 115 -1.49 2.72 -14.99
N LYS A 116 -2.35 2.72 -16.02
CA LYS A 116 -3.15 3.89 -16.40
C LYS A 116 -4.62 3.51 -16.60
N PRO A 117 -5.55 4.43 -16.31
CA PRO A 117 -6.96 4.22 -16.66
C PRO A 117 -7.09 4.07 -18.18
N SER A 118 -8.08 3.31 -18.64
CA SER A 118 -8.42 3.28 -20.07
C SER A 118 -8.85 4.68 -20.52
N VAL A 119 -8.65 5.03 -21.77
CA VAL A 119 -9.01 6.33 -22.35
C VAL A 119 -10.45 6.72 -21.99
N LYS A 120 -11.37 5.76 -22.11
CA LYS A 120 -12.80 5.94 -21.79
C LYS A 120 -13.07 6.27 -20.30
N ASN A 121 -12.14 6.00 -19.41
CA ASN A 121 -12.27 6.15 -17.97
C ASN A 121 -11.31 7.20 -17.39
N THR A 122 -10.62 7.98 -18.23
CA THR A 122 -9.82 9.12 -17.75
C THR A 122 -10.70 10.18 -17.10
N PHE A 123 -10.14 10.99 -16.22
CA PHE A 123 -10.88 11.99 -15.46
C PHE A 123 -11.71 12.91 -16.38
N TRP A 124 -11.06 13.50 -17.39
CA TRP A 124 -11.70 14.47 -18.28
C TRP A 124 -12.75 13.84 -19.19
N VAL A 125 -12.53 12.61 -19.67
CA VAL A 125 -13.53 11.90 -20.45
C VAL A 125 -14.76 11.56 -19.60
N CYS A 126 -14.57 11.19 -18.35
CA CYS A 126 -15.70 10.95 -17.44
C CYS A 126 -16.46 12.25 -17.11
N LEU A 127 -15.73 13.32 -16.78
CA LEU A 127 -16.34 14.60 -16.38
C LEU A 127 -17.03 15.29 -17.56
N MET A 128 -16.29 15.54 -18.65
CA MET A 128 -16.78 16.34 -19.78
C MET A 128 -17.44 15.49 -20.84
N GLY A 129 -16.91 14.33 -21.17
CA GLY A 129 -17.43 13.48 -22.23
C GLY A 129 -18.67 12.66 -21.83
N LYS A 130 -18.73 12.22 -20.56
CA LYS A 130 -19.86 11.42 -20.04
C LYS A 130 -20.79 12.19 -19.12
N GLY A 131 -20.49 13.46 -18.81
CA GLY A 131 -21.31 14.30 -17.94
C GLY A 131 -21.35 13.85 -16.47
N TYR A 132 -20.30 13.19 -15.99
CA TYR A 132 -20.24 12.83 -14.57
C TYR A 132 -20.14 14.10 -13.72
N PRO A 133 -20.87 14.19 -12.59
CA PRO A 133 -20.72 15.32 -11.68
C PRO A 133 -19.31 15.32 -11.07
N ALA A 134 -18.80 16.50 -10.65
CA ALA A 134 -17.55 16.59 -9.94
C ALA A 134 -17.53 15.63 -8.74
N PRO A 135 -16.39 14.98 -8.44
CA PRO A 135 -16.29 14.07 -7.31
C PRO A 135 -16.67 14.75 -5.99
N ARG A 136 -17.35 14.04 -5.10
CA ARG A 136 -17.71 14.51 -3.75
C ARG A 136 -17.72 13.35 -2.76
N ASN A 137 -17.73 13.63 -1.47
CA ASN A 137 -17.54 12.64 -0.39
C ASN A 137 -18.34 11.35 -0.52
N LYS A 138 -19.59 11.42 -0.99
CA LYS A 138 -20.45 10.24 -1.20
C LYS A 138 -20.44 9.73 -2.65
N PHE A 139 -19.75 10.39 -3.57
CA PHE A 139 -19.72 10.01 -4.99
C PHE A 139 -18.30 10.15 -5.56
N ARG A 140 -17.48 9.13 -5.32
CA ARG A 140 -16.06 9.08 -5.68
C ARG A 140 -15.80 8.15 -6.86
N TRP A 141 -16.44 8.41 -7.97
CA TRP A 141 -16.23 7.64 -9.20
C TRP A 141 -14.75 7.67 -9.66
N CYS A 142 -14.03 8.75 -9.34
CA CYS A 142 -12.62 8.89 -9.66
C CYS A 142 -11.79 7.78 -9.01
N THR A 143 -12.03 7.40 -7.77
CA THR A 143 -11.32 6.31 -7.11
C THR A 143 -11.52 5.00 -7.86
N SER A 144 -12.76 4.64 -8.19
CA SER A 144 -13.05 3.40 -8.92
C SER A 144 -12.42 3.42 -10.31
N ARG A 145 -12.66 4.47 -11.10
CA ARG A 145 -12.26 4.53 -12.51
C ARG A 145 -10.76 4.73 -12.73
N LEU A 146 -10.13 5.55 -11.87
CA LEU A 146 -8.74 5.95 -12.09
C LEU A 146 -7.74 5.09 -11.32
N LYS A 147 -8.13 4.49 -10.18
CA LYS A 147 -7.23 3.71 -9.32
C LYS A 147 -7.61 2.22 -9.27
N VAL A 148 -8.85 1.92 -8.91
CA VAL A 148 -9.27 0.53 -8.66
C VAL A 148 -9.39 -0.28 -9.96
N ASP A 149 -10.04 0.26 -10.99
CA ASP A 149 -10.24 -0.46 -12.26
C ASP A 149 -8.92 -0.86 -12.96
N PRO A 150 -7.90 0.01 -13.09
CA PRO A 150 -6.61 -0.38 -13.67
C PRO A 150 -5.91 -1.48 -12.86
N SER A 151 -5.87 -1.33 -11.53
CA SER A 151 -5.26 -2.32 -10.63
C SER A 151 -5.97 -3.67 -10.72
N ASN A 152 -7.30 -3.67 -10.64
CA ASN A 152 -8.08 -4.90 -10.74
C ASN A 152 -7.94 -5.58 -12.11
N ARG A 153 -7.76 -4.81 -13.19
CA ARG A 153 -7.50 -5.38 -14.51
C ARG A 153 -6.18 -6.10 -14.52
N PHE A 154 -5.12 -5.46 -14.06
CA PHE A 154 -3.80 -6.06 -13.96
C PHE A 154 -3.82 -7.37 -13.14
N ILE A 155 -4.43 -7.34 -11.95
CA ILE A 155 -4.53 -8.52 -11.09
C ILE A 155 -5.30 -9.66 -11.80
N ARG A 156 -6.41 -9.36 -12.50
CA ARG A 156 -7.14 -10.37 -13.28
C ARG A 156 -6.31 -10.96 -14.42
N ASP A 157 -5.46 -10.15 -15.05
CA ASP A 157 -4.56 -10.62 -16.10
C ASP A 157 -3.52 -11.58 -15.51
N VAL A 158 -2.92 -11.25 -14.34
CA VAL A 158 -2.03 -12.14 -13.59
C VAL A 158 -2.73 -13.45 -13.20
N VAL A 159 -3.95 -13.36 -12.68
CA VAL A 159 -4.76 -14.56 -12.32
C VAL A 159 -5.08 -15.39 -13.55
N ARG A 160 -5.40 -14.78 -14.68
CA ARG A 160 -5.68 -15.52 -15.93
C ARG A 160 -4.45 -16.31 -16.43
N GLU A 161 -3.26 -15.76 -16.24
CA GLU A 161 -2.01 -16.38 -16.67
C GLU A 161 -1.49 -17.45 -15.70
N ASN A 162 -1.73 -17.27 -14.39
CA ASN A 162 -1.11 -18.08 -13.35
C ASN A 162 -2.12 -18.87 -12.49
N GLY A 163 -3.42 -18.71 -12.73
CA GLY A 163 -4.49 -19.34 -11.96
C GLY A 163 -4.89 -18.55 -10.72
N GLU A 164 -3.92 -18.04 -9.97
CA GLU A 164 -4.10 -17.32 -8.71
C GLU A 164 -3.12 -16.14 -8.59
N ALA A 165 -3.38 -15.22 -7.66
CA ALA A 165 -2.48 -14.13 -7.28
C ALA A 165 -2.55 -13.82 -5.78
N ILE A 166 -1.42 -13.44 -5.18
CA ILE A 166 -1.39 -12.88 -3.82
C ILE A 166 -1.19 -11.37 -3.92
N VAL A 167 -2.20 -10.63 -3.49
CA VAL A 167 -2.17 -9.15 -3.46
C VAL A 167 -1.64 -8.69 -2.11
N VAL A 168 -0.55 -7.95 -2.11
CA VAL A 168 0.10 -7.44 -0.89
C VAL A 168 -0.16 -5.95 -0.77
N LEU A 169 -0.75 -5.54 0.35
CA LEU A 169 -1.10 -4.14 0.61
C LEU A 169 -0.55 -3.64 1.95
N GLY A 170 -0.09 -2.40 1.96
CA GLY A 170 0.35 -1.69 3.16
C GLY A 170 -0.81 -1.03 3.93
N THR A 171 -1.95 -1.71 4.05
CA THR A 171 -3.08 -1.20 4.84
C THR A 171 -2.92 -1.56 6.31
N ARG A 172 -3.29 -0.64 7.20
CA ARG A 172 -3.15 -0.79 8.65
C ARG A 172 -4.48 -0.59 9.37
N LYS A 173 -4.72 -1.34 10.45
CA LYS A 173 -5.90 -1.19 11.32
C LYS A 173 -5.94 0.19 11.97
N THR A 174 -4.76 0.73 12.29
CA THR A 174 -4.58 2.02 12.96
C THR A 174 -4.86 3.25 12.08
N GLU A 175 -5.07 3.09 10.77
CA GLU A 175 -5.34 4.24 9.87
C GLU A 175 -6.73 4.85 10.06
N SER A 176 -7.73 4.06 10.40
CA SER A 176 -9.09 4.52 10.72
C SER A 176 -9.94 3.40 11.32
N ILE A 177 -10.93 3.79 12.13
CA ILE A 177 -11.91 2.86 12.72
C ILE A 177 -12.63 2.03 11.65
N SER A 178 -13.01 2.65 10.53
CA SER A 178 -13.67 1.94 9.43
C SER A 178 -12.76 0.89 8.79
N ARG A 179 -11.44 1.15 8.70
CA ARG A 179 -10.47 0.14 8.21
C ARG A 179 -10.32 -0.99 9.21
N ALA A 180 -10.17 -0.70 10.49
CA ALA A 180 -10.10 -1.73 11.55
C ALA A 180 -11.28 -2.70 11.45
N ILE A 181 -12.51 -2.18 11.42
CA ILE A 181 -13.73 -3.00 11.30
C ILE A 181 -13.74 -3.87 10.03
N ILE A 182 -13.30 -3.32 8.89
CA ILE A 182 -13.24 -4.07 7.63
C ILE A 182 -12.19 -5.18 7.72
N MET A 183 -11.02 -4.89 8.31
CA MET A 183 -9.94 -5.85 8.44
C MET A 183 -10.31 -6.96 9.43
N GLU A 184 -10.90 -6.65 10.57
CA GLU A 184 -11.43 -7.67 11.51
C GLU A 184 -12.48 -8.60 10.88
N LYS A 185 -13.37 -8.06 10.04
CA LYS A 185 -14.32 -8.89 9.27
C LYS A 185 -13.63 -9.81 8.26
N ARG A 186 -12.49 -9.39 7.71
CA ARG A 186 -11.67 -10.21 6.82
C ARG A 186 -10.92 -11.29 7.57
N ASP A 187 -10.37 -10.96 8.75
CA ASP A 187 -9.64 -11.88 9.61
C ASP A 187 -10.49 -13.12 9.94
N LYS A 188 -11.79 -12.95 10.14
CA LYS A 188 -12.75 -14.04 10.34
C LYS A 188 -12.93 -14.97 9.12
N LYS A 189 -12.44 -14.55 7.94
CA LYS A 189 -12.50 -15.28 6.67
C LYS A 189 -11.14 -15.77 6.20
N ARG A 190 -10.12 -15.72 7.06
CA ARG A 190 -8.77 -16.24 6.72
C ARG A 190 -8.88 -17.71 6.30
N VAL A 191 -8.31 -18.01 5.15
CA VAL A 191 -8.22 -19.39 4.61
C VAL A 191 -6.95 -20.07 5.17
N GLN A 192 -5.92 -19.26 5.39
CA GLN A 192 -4.68 -19.59 6.08
C GLN A 192 -4.41 -18.51 7.12
N GLU A 193 -3.57 -18.76 8.11
CA GLU A 193 -3.30 -17.80 9.21
C GLU A 193 -2.99 -16.37 8.76
N ARG A 194 -2.50 -16.21 7.53
CA ARG A 194 -1.95 -14.95 6.98
C ARG A 194 -2.72 -14.40 5.78
N LEU A 195 -3.52 -15.22 5.12
CA LEU A 195 -4.17 -14.90 3.85
C LEU A 195 -5.68 -14.84 3.97
N CYS A 196 -6.26 -13.76 3.43
CA CYS A 196 -7.70 -13.60 3.31
C CYS A 196 -8.12 -13.62 1.83
N PRO A 197 -9.27 -14.19 1.46
CA PRO A 197 -9.81 -14.03 0.12
C PRO A 197 -9.99 -12.55 -0.22
N HIS A 198 -9.59 -12.16 -1.43
CA HIS A 198 -9.80 -10.78 -1.89
C HIS A 198 -11.32 -10.55 -2.13
N PRO A 199 -11.93 -9.48 -1.56
CA PRO A 199 -13.38 -9.33 -1.55
C PRO A 199 -14.01 -9.18 -2.94
N ASN A 200 -13.28 -8.70 -3.94
CA ASN A 200 -13.80 -8.34 -5.26
C ASN A 200 -13.07 -9.04 -6.43
N LEU A 201 -12.05 -9.85 -6.16
CA LEU A 201 -11.27 -10.52 -7.19
C LEU A 201 -11.23 -12.03 -6.89
N PRO A 202 -11.93 -12.86 -7.67
CA PRO A 202 -11.84 -14.31 -7.55
C PRO A 202 -10.40 -14.79 -7.75
N ASN A 203 -10.05 -15.90 -7.13
CA ASN A 203 -8.73 -16.51 -7.19
C ASN A 203 -7.58 -15.55 -6.80
N SER A 204 -7.88 -14.59 -5.95
CA SER A 204 -6.89 -13.67 -5.41
C SER A 204 -6.95 -13.70 -3.88
N LEU A 205 -5.78 -13.79 -3.26
CA LEU A 205 -5.61 -13.74 -1.82
C LEU A 205 -5.01 -12.38 -1.43
N LEU A 206 -5.33 -11.90 -0.26
CA LEU A 206 -4.85 -10.63 0.28
C LEU A 206 -3.91 -10.90 1.46
N TYR A 207 -2.75 -10.27 1.43
CA TYR A 207 -1.77 -10.24 2.50
C TYR A 207 -1.45 -8.81 2.94
N THR A 208 -1.42 -8.56 4.24
CA THR A 208 -1.18 -7.23 4.83
C THR A 208 -0.12 -7.33 5.93
N PRO A 209 1.19 -7.35 5.57
CA PRO A 209 2.27 -7.63 6.53
C PRO A 209 2.41 -6.60 7.65
N ILE A 210 1.98 -5.36 7.42
CA ILE A 210 2.10 -4.25 8.39
C ILE A 210 0.75 -3.86 9.02
N GLU A 211 -0.25 -4.77 9.03
CA GLU A 211 -1.61 -4.43 9.43
C GLU A 211 -1.73 -3.89 10.87
N GLU A 212 -0.87 -4.35 11.77
CA GLU A 212 -0.86 -3.96 13.18
C GLU A 212 0.07 -2.77 13.48
N TRP A 213 0.85 -2.30 12.48
CA TRP A 213 1.81 -1.23 12.72
C TRP A 213 1.13 0.10 13.00
N ARG A 214 1.69 0.85 13.94
CA ARG A 214 1.34 2.24 14.21
C ARG A 214 2.09 3.17 13.25
N THR A 215 1.67 4.42 13.19
CA THR A 215 2.29 5.41 12.30
C THR A 215 3.74 5.73 12.68
N ASP A 216 4.03 5.80 13.97
CA ASP A 216 5.38 5.99 14.51
C ASP A 216 6.30 4.80 14.15
N GLU A 217 5.79 3.56 14.21
CA GLU A 217 6.52 2.36 13.81
C GLU A 217 6.84 2.33 12.32
N VAL A 218 5.91 2.76 11.45
CA VAL A 218 6.19 2.90 10.01
C VAL A 218 7.33 3.89 9.76
N TRP A 219 7.32 5.04 10.44
CA TRP A 219 8.40 6.02 10.30
C TRP A 219 9.71 5.54 10.92
N THR A 220 9.65 4.88 12.07
CA THR A 220 10.83 4.26 12.70
C THR A 220 11.49 3.29 11.74
N TYR A 221 10.71 2.38 11.13
CA TYR A 221 11.21 1.46 10.11
C TYR A 221 11.86 2.19 8.94
N LEU A 222 11.16 3.15 8.33
CA LEU A 222 11.66 3.88 7.17
C LEU A 222 12.91 4.72 7.47
N MET A 223 13.05 5.26 8.69
CA MET A 223 14.21 6.08 9.06
C MET A 223 15.43 5.25 9.44
N GLN A 224 15.24 4.03 9.93
CA GLN A 224 16.31 3.14 10.35
C GLN A 224 16.72 2.12 9.28
N SER A 225 15.87 1.92 8.25
CA SER A 225 16.15 1.01 7.14
C SER A 225 16.60 1.80 5.92
N GLU A 226 17.66 1.32 5.26
CA GLU A 226 18.02 1.83 3.95
C GLU A 226 16.98 1.43 2.90
N ASN A 227 16.72 2.33 1.98
CA ASN A 227 15.83 2.05 0.87
C ASN A 227 16.55 1.17 -0.16
N PRO A 228 16.09 -0.06 -0.42
CA PRO A 228 16.81 -1.04 -1.22
C PRO A 228 16.95 -0.68 -2.71
N TRP A 229 16.17 0.27 -3.22
CA TRP A 229 16.31 0.81 -4.56
C TRP A 229 16.97 2.21 -4.60
N GLY A 230 17.64 2.60 -3.49
CA GLY A 230 18.44 3.82 -3.44
C GLY A 230 17.65 5.13 -3.31
N TYR A 231 16.32 5.09 -3.17
CA TYR A 231 15.53 6.30 -3.00
C TYR A 231 15.50 6.73 -1.52
N SER A 232 15.62 8.04 -1.27
CA SER A 232 15.81 8.53 0.10
C SER A 232 14.51 8.54 0.92
N ASN A 233 14.41 7.68 1.95
CA ASN A 233 13.32 7.72 2.92
C ASN A 233 13.22 9.08 3.65
N LYS A 234 14.36 9.78 3.82
CA LYS A 234 14.39 11.13 4.39
C LYS A 234 13.72 12.17 3.47
N GLN A 235 13.80 11.99 2.15
CA GLN A 235 13.08 12.86 1.21
C GLN A 235 11.58 12.60 1.27
N LEU A 236 11.15 11.33 1.36
CA LEU A 236 9.76 10.97 1.59
C LEU A 236 9.23 11.65 2.87
N TYR A 237 9.97 11.60 3.96
CA TYR A 237 9.61 12.27 5.20
C TYR A 237 9.48 13.80 5.04
N LYS A 238 10.43 14.43 4.31
CA LYS A 238 10.37 15.87 4.01
C LYS A 238 9.13 16.24 3.18
N MET A 239 8.75 15.40 2.21
CA MET A 239 7.51 15.59 1.44
C MET A 239 6.28 15.57 2.36
N TYR A 240 6.23 14.64 3.30
CA TYR A 240 5.14 14.59 4.28
C TYR A 240 5.11 15.82 5.19
N ARG A 241 6.25 16.33 5.62
CA ARG A 241 6.34 17.58 6.39
C ARG A 241 5.93 18.80 5.58
N GLY A 242 6.33 18.88 4.33
CA GLY A 242 6.00 20.01 3.44
C GLY A 242 4.52 20.08 3.06
N ALA A 243 3.83 18.93 3.08
CA ALA A 243 2.39 18.88 2.78
C ALA A 243 1.51 19.25 4.00
N THR A 244 2.08 19.31 5.20
CA THR A 244 1.46 19.88 6.40
C THR A 244 2.02 21.28 6.62
N ALA A 245 1.59 22.26 5.83
CA ALA A 245 2.13 23.61 5.86
C ALA A 245 1.85 24.38 7.16
N ASP A 246 0.94 23.91 8.02
CA ASP A 246 0.64 24.54 9.31
C ASP A 246 0.57 23.50 10.43
N THR A 247 1.61 23.50 11.27
CA THR A 247 1.63 23.19 12.72
C THR A 247 1.57 21.74 13.21
N GLU A 248 1.36 20.69 12.44
CA GLU A 248 1.34 19.34 13.01
C GLU A 248 2.52 18.46 12.63
N CYS A 249 3.19 17.93 13.64
CA CYS A 249 4.23 16.91 13.49
C CYS A 249 3.65 15.71 12.70
N PRO A 250 4.31 15.23 11.61
CA PRO A 250 3.82 14.09 10.85
C PRO A 250 3.78 12.79 11.66
N LEU A 251 4.28 12.79 12.89
CA LEU A 251 4.21 11.68 13.83
C LEU A 251 2.93 11.73 14.69
N VAL A 252 2.17 12.85 14.69
CA VAL A 252 0.88 12.97 15.38
C VAL A 252 -0.20 13.04 14.32
N ILE A 253 -0.89 11.93 14.08
CA ILE A 253 -2.01 11.85 13.13
C ILE A 253 -3.28 11.73 13.93
N ASP A 254 -4.17 12.71 13.77
CA ASP A 254 -5.53 12.65 14.28
C ASP A 254 -6.27 11.47 13.61
N SER A 255 -6.74 10.51 14.41
CA SER A 255 -7.43 9.30 13.98
C SER A 255 -8.87 9.55 13.52
N SER A 256 -9.35 10.80 13.58
CA SER A 256 -10.78 11.14 13.38
C SER A 256 -11.16 11.51 11.95
N THR A 257 -10.22 11.67 11.02
CA THR A 257 -10.49 12.20 9.67
C THR A 257 -10.58 11.13 8.59
N PRO A 258 -11.60 11.15 7.69
CA PRO A 258 -11.75 10.16 6.61
C PRO A 258 -10.61 10.22 5.59
N SER A 259 -10.11 9.07 5.17
CA SER A 259 -8.87 8.85 4.38
C SER A 259 -8.73 9.58 3.03
N CYS A 260 -9.71 10.33 2.55
CA CYS A 260 -9.57 11.15 1.34
C CYS A 260 -9.75 12.65 1.58
N GLY A 261 -10.36 13.08 2.68
CA GLY A 261 -10.43 14.49 3.06
C GLY A 261 -9.14 14.99 3.72
N SER A 262 -8.29 14.07 4.17
CA SER A 262 -6.98 14.31 4.78
C SER A 262 -5.82 13.75 3.96
N SER A 263 -6.02 13.48 2.68
CA SER A 263 -4.95 13.10 1.78
C SER A 263 -4.02 14.29 1.57
N ARG A 264 -2.83 14.22 2.13
CA ARG A 264 -1.79 15.26 1.99
C ARG A 264 -1.35 15.48 0.55
N PHE A 265 -1.57 14.48 -0.31
CA PHE A 265 -1.24 14.47 -1.72
C PHE A 265 -2.48 14.10 -2.53
N GLY A 266 -3.42 15.02 -2.61
CA GLY A 266 -4.59 14.86 -3.48
C GLY A 266 -4.26 15.06 -4.94
N CYS A 267 -5.11 14.54 -5.84
CA CYS A 267 -5.06 14.92 -7.25
C CYS A 267 -5.28 16.44 -7.38
N TRP A 268 -4.58 17.09 -8.32
CA TRP A 268 -4.70 18.56 -8.49
C TRP A 268 -6.12 19.02 -8.93
N VAL A 269 -6.94 18.10 -9.42
CA VAL A 269 -8.37 18.31 -9.73
C VAL A 269 -9.30 17.94 -8.57
N CYS A 270 -8.76 17.62 -7.38
CA CYS A 270 -9.56 17.11 -6.28
C CYS A 270 -10.42 18.21 -5.63
N THR A 271 -11.73 17.96 -5.55
CA THR A 271 -12.69 18.85 -4.89
C THR A 271 -12.96 18.44 -3.44
N LEU A 272 -12.20 17.47 -2.91
CA LEU A 272 -12.38 16.86 -1.58
C LEU A 272 -11.24 17.22 -0.60
N VAL A 273 -10.16 17.79 -1.11
CA VAL A 273 -9.02 18.26 -0.32
C VAL A 273 -9.12 19.76 -0.23
N ASN A 274 -9.16 20.31 0.97
CA ASN A 274 -9.12 21.74 1.24
C ASN A 274 -7.68 22.23 1.23
#